data_d9446f3cfe8ac60d44f38e515bb394e2
#
_entry.id   d9446f3cfe8ac60d44f38e515bb394e2
#
_cell.length_a   1.000
_cell.length_b   1.000
_cell.length_c   1.000
_cell.angle_alpha   90.00
_cell.angle_beta   90.00
_cell.angle_gamma   90.00
#
_symmetry.space_group_name_H-M   'P 1'
#
loop_
_entity.id
_entity.type
_entity.pdbx_description
1 polymer ?
#
loop_
_entity_poly.entity_id
_entity_poly.type
_entity_poly.pdbx_seq_one_letter_code
_entity_poly.pdbx_strand_id
1 'polypeptide(L)'
;MARYCGGSLILFFVLVLVILSISPSQGFLGTEKKIKSQVFFSPKLVMNPGSVADSYLFDIDFPRGHIGLKAFDAEVVDEAGKPVPLHETYLHHWVVQPYYVRKGSKLPQPEMFRNPESNLDPISDIILVKNGGLCTSVGLRHFFGLGSETRQTSTYLPDPYAIEIGNPEETPDGYDEFKWLLNIHAIDTRGVEDKTGCIECLCHLYNVTIDDYKGGLYCCYDKSQCRVKSGFDNGEKTRSLYFKYTVRWVDWDSSVLPAKVYILDVTDSWKRSEGSIDSQEHICHLEYEVKPCKTNGDECIDVKKKSLMMPFNGYIVYATAHQHAGGIGGALYRENGEGICTSMPKYGNGDEPGNEAGYIVGMSSCYPADPVKVSYGETLKLEFNYSNEVGHTGVMGLFYIFVAQQLPEPNNSLPKLFEVPARSLSFLAILAVTVVVAFVVLIAAVIYRRQNQEDGYQSLST
;
A
#
# COMPACT_ATOMS: atom_id res chain seq x y z
N MET A 1 41.64 -46.81 -18.02
CA MET A 1 41.33 -45.98 -16.82
C MET A 1 41.62 -44.51 -17.07
N ALA A 2 40.82 -43.86 -17.90
CA ALA A 2 41.02 -42.41 -18.26
C ALA A 2 39.71 -41.65 -18.26
N ARG A 3 38.88 -41.78 -17.23
CA ARG A 3 37.56 -41.10 -17.12
C ARG A 3 37.32 -40.27 -15.85
N TYR A 4 38.33 -40.14 -14.97
CA TYR A 4 38.13 -39.39 -13.69
C TYR A 4 38.88 -38.07 -13.57
N CYS A 5 39.69 -37.66 -14.56
CA CYS A 5 40.43 -36.39 -14.47
C CYS A 5 39.68 -35.16 -15.01
N GLY A 6 38.63 -35.33 -15.85
CA GLY A 6 37.90 -34.23 -16.44
C GLY A 6 36.90 -33.54 -15.49
N GLY A 7 36.29 -34.30 -14.59
CA GLY A 7 35.24 -33.81 -13.70
C GLY A 7 35.72 -32.79 -12.63
N SER A 8 36.94 -32.99 -12.13
CA SER A 8 37.51 -32.14 -11.07
C SER A 8 37.93 -30.77 -11.61
N LEU A 9 38.38 -30.69 -12.86
CA LEU A 9 38.79 -29.45 -13.51
C LEU A 9 37.56 -28.59 -13.87
N ILE A 10 36.49 -29.23 -14.33
CA ILE A 10 35.21 -28.54 -14.64
C ILE A 10 34.57 -28.00 -13.37
N LEU A 11 34.59 -28.76 -12.27
CA LEU A 11 34.04 -28.28 -10.98
C LEU A 11 34.82 -27.08 -10.45
N PHE A 12 36.14 -27.08 -10.63
CA PHE A 12 36.99 -25.94 -10.23
C PHE A 12 36.69 -24.67 -11.07
N PHE A 13 36.55 -24.81 -12.39
CA PHE A 13 36.19 -23.69 -13.26
C PHE A 13 34.79 -23.16 -12.96
N VAL A 14 33.81 -24.00 -12.68
CA VAL A 14 32.47 -23.59 -12.28
C VAL A 14 32.48 -22.87 -10.92
N LEU A 15 33.28 -23.36 -9.96
CA LEU A 15 33.43 -22.70 -8.66
C LEU A 15 34.08 -21.30 -8.77
N VAL A 16 35.12 -21.18 -9.60
CA VAL A 16 35.78 -19.88 -9.86
C VAL A 16 34.84 -18.92 -10.61
N LEU A 17 34.04 -19.40 -11.56
CA LEU A 17 33.04 -18.61 -12.25
C LEU A 17 31.91 -18.17 -11.31
N VAL A 18 31.49 -19.04 -10.40
CA VAL A 18 30.48 -18.69 -9.37
C VAL A 18 31.04 -17.67 -8.38
N ILE A 19 32.31 -17.77 -7.98
CA ILE A 19 32.95 -16.78 -7.10
C ILE A 19 33.18 -15.45 -7.83
N LEU A 20 33.45 -15.46 -9.14
CA LEU A 20 33.58 -14.25 -9.94
C LEU A 20 32.23 -13.61 -10.32
N SER A 21 31.15 -14.38 -10.32
CA SER A 21 29.78 -13.89 -10.53
C SER A 21 29.09 -13.40 -9.25
N ILE A 22 29.66 -13.63 -8.08
CA ILE A 22 29.28 -12.92 -6.86
C ILE A 22 29.91 -11.54 -6.96
N SER A 23 29.34 -10.67 -7.81
CA SER A 23 29.57 -9.25 -7.69
C SER A 23 29.22 -8.90 -6.24
N PRO A 24 30.11 -8.28 -5.47
CA PRO A 24 29.68 -7.69 -4.22
C PRO A 24 28.57 -6.72 -4.60
N SER A 25 27.33 -7.03 -4.25
CA SER A 25 26.29 -6.01 -4.21
C SER A 25 26.95 -4.90 -3.40
N GLN A 26 27.24 -3.77 -4.04
CA GLN A 26 27.69 -2.60 -3.34
C GLN A 26 26.59 -2.25 -2.37
N GLY A 27 26.68 -2.79 -1.15
CA GLY A 27 25.90 -2.36 -0.04
C GLY A 27 26.18 -0.87 0.09
N PHE A 28 25.16 -0.09 -0.20
CA PHE A 28 25.10 1.33 0.04
C PHE A 28 25.40 1.53 1.54
N LEU A 29 26.62 1.92 1.89
CA LEU A 29 27.01 2.36 3.23
C LEU A 29 26.50 3.79 3.48
N GLY A 30 25.21 4.04 3.16
CA GLY A 30 24.44 5.03 3.86
C GLY A 30 24.06 4.37 5.20
N THR A 31 24.15 5.07 6.28
CA THR A 31 23.61 4.65 7.56
C THR A 31 22.15 4.33 7.35
N GLU A 32 21.80 3.03 7.19
CA GLU A 32 20.40 2.61 7.07
C GLU A 32 19.65 3.20 8.26
N LYS A 33 18.73 4.12 7.99
CA LYS A 33 17.90 4.65 9.05
C LYS A 33 17.15 3.50 9.65
N LYS A 34 17.25 3.38 10.96
CA LYS A 34 16.51 2.36 11.68
C LYS A 34 15.02 2.67 11.62
N ILE A 35 14.30 1.97 10.75
CA ILE A 35 12.85 2.04 10.70
C ILE A 35 12.30 1.52 12.03
N LYS A 36 11.56 2.37 12.72
CA LYS A 36 10.80 2.03 13.92
C LYS A 36 9.46 1.44 13.50
N SER A 37 8.94 0.51 14.29
CA SER A 37 7.65 -0.13 14.05
C SER A 37 6.96 -0.39 15.39
N GLN A 38 5.66 -0.09 15.45
CA GLN A 38 4.84 -0.36 16.62
C GLN A 38 3.44 -0.78 16.22
N VAL A 39 2.89 -1.73 16.98
CA VAL A 39 1.52 -2.22 16.84
C VAL A 39 0.64 -1.50 17.85
N PHE A 40 -0.52 -1.08 17.39
CA PHE A 40 -1.56 -0.43 18.19
C PHE A 40 -2.91 -1.13 17.97
N PHE A 41 -3.86 -0.83 18.84
CA PHE A 41 -5.23 -1.34 18.74
C PHE A 41 -6.22 -0.19 18.93
N SER A 42 -7.31 -0.22 18.17
CA SER A 42 -8.43 0.67 18.41
C SER A 42 -9.13 0.35 19.73
N PRO A 43 -9.98 1.27 20.24
CA PRO A 43 -11.05 0.89 21.15
C PRO A 43 -11.88 -0.25 20.58
N LYS A 44 -12.56 -0.97 21.48
CA LYS A 44 -13.40 -2.12 21.14
C LYS A 44 -14.56 -1.74 20.21
N LEU A 45 -14.71 -2.49 19.12
CA LEU A 45 -15.86 -2.47 18.22
C LEU A 45 -16.81 -3.58 18.63
N VAL A 46 -18.02 -3.23 19.03
CA VAL A 46 -19.04 -4.21 19.41
C VAL A 46 -19.99 -4.43 18.23
N MET A 47 -20.05 -5.68 17.73
CA MET A 47 -20.79 -6.00 16.52
C MET A 47 -21.73 -7.18 16.75
N ASN A 48 -22.93 -7.08 16.20
CA ASN A 48 -23.94 -8.14 16.15
C ASN A 48 -24.06 -8.64 14.69
N PRO A 49 -24.52 -9.89 14.48
CA PRO A 49 -24.80 -10.36 13.13
C PRO A 49 -25.68 -9.38 12.35
N GLY A 50 -25.27 -9.06 11.13
CA GLY A 50 -25.97 -8.09 10.26
C GLY A 50 -25.76 -6.62 10.61
N SER A 51 -25.05 -6.29 11.70
CA SER A 51 -24.84 -4.89 12.08
C SER A 51 -23.75 -4.21 11.26
N VAL A 52 -23.91 -2.91 11.09
CA VAL A 52 -22.93 -2.02 10.48
C VAL A 52 -22.28 -1.16 11.57
N ALA A 53 -20.97 -1.16 11.64
CA ALA A 53 -20.18 -0.25 12.47
C ALA A 53 -19.57 0.82 11.59
N ASP A 54 -19.92 2.08 11.85
CA ASP A 54 -19.25 3.26 11.31
C ASP A 54 -18.78 4.10 12.51
N SER A 55 -17.52 3.95 12.83
CA SER A 55 -16.92 4.46 14.07
C SER A 55 -15.86 5.49 13.80
N TYR A 56 -16.05 6.70 14.36
CA TYR A 56 -15.05 7.77 14.38
C TYR A 56 -14.34 7.76 15.74
N LEU A 57 -13.04 7.44 15.72
CA LEU A 57 -12.21 7.29 16.90
C LEU A 57 -11.19 8.42 16.92
N PHE A 58 -11.33 9.32 17.90
CA PHE A 58 -10.44 10.46 18.07
C PHE A 58 -9.29 10.13 19.02
N ASP A 59 -8.14 10.78 18.80
CA ASP A 59 -6.92 10.63 19.61
C ASP A 59 -6.46 9.18 19.75
N ILE A 60 -6.46 8.46 18.64
CA ILE A 60 -5.93 7.09 18.62
C ILE A 60 -4.43 7.11 18.95
N ASP A 61 -3.97 6.00 19.53
CA ASP A 61 -2.53 5.82 19.81
C ASP A 61 -1.73 5.85 18.50
N PHE A 62 -0.68 6.66 18.48
CA PHE A 62 0.15 6.87 17.28
C PHE A 62 1.55 7.33 17.69
N PRO A 63 2.59 7.07 16.87
CA PRO A 63 3.91 7.63 17.11
C PRO A 63 3.88 9.14 17.20
N ARG A 64 4.57 9.71 18.19
CA ARG A 64 4.61 11.15 18.44
C ARG A 64 5.96 11.75 18.07
N GLY A 65 5.99 13.07 17.96
CA GLY A 65 7.16 13.87 17.62
C GLY A 65 7.27 14.15 16.11
N HIS A 66 8.38 14.78 15.73
CA HIS A 66 8.68 15.08 14.33
C HIS A 66 9.22 13.82 13.66
N ILE A 67 8.41 13.17 12.84
CA ILE A 67 8.70 11.86 12.25
C ILE A 67 8.43 11.83 10.74
N GLY A 68 9.08 10.91 10.06
CA GLY A 68 8.75 10.53 8.70
C GLY A 68 7.96 9.23 8.66
N LEU A 69 6.68 9.30 8.34
CA LEU A 69 5.79 8.15 8.30
C LEU A 69 6.05 7.33 7.04
N LYS A 70 6.34 6.03 7.21
CA LYS A 70 6.75 5.12 6.13
C LYS A 70 5.64 4.16 5.71
N ALA A 71 4.82 3.68 6.63
CA ALA A 71 3.72 2.75 6.33
C ALA A 71 2.69 2.73 7.44
N PHE A 72 1.48 2.35 7.06
CA PHE A 72 0.36 2.08 7.95
C PHE A 72 -0.35 0.80 7.47
N ASP A 73 -0.11 -0.32 8.14
CA ASP A 73 -0.75 -1.59 7.84
C ASP A 73 -1.83 -1.89 8.87
N ALA A 74 -2.95 -2.45 8.47
CA ALA A 74 -4.08 -2.68 9.37
C ALA A 74 -4.87 -3.95 9.07
N GLU A 75 -5.56 -4.45 10.10
CA GLU A 75 -6.48 -5.59 10.00
C GLU A 75 -7.51 -5.60 11.14
N VAL A 76 -8.63 -6.26 10.93
CA VAL A 76 -9.60 -6.55 11.99
C VAL A 76 -9.20 -7.85 12.69
N VAL A 77 -9.19 -7.81 14.04
CA VAL A 77 -8.86 -8.95 14.90
C VAL A 77 -9.92 -9.15 16.00
N ASP A 78 -10.00 -10.36 16.56
CA ASP A 78 -10.82 -10.68 17.72
C ASP A 78 -10.11 -10.28 19.05
N GLU A 79 -10.74 -10.59 20.18
CA GLU A 79 -10.21 -10.32 21.54
C GLU A 79 -8.88 -11.06 21.83
N ALA A 80 -8.62 -12.16 21.13
CA ALA A 80 -7.35 -12.89 21.24
C ALA A 80 -6.27 -12.36 20.28
N GLY A 81 -6.58 -11.33 19.50
CA GLY A 81 -5.69 -10.79 18.47
C GLY A 81 -5.61 -11.64 17.21
N LYS A 82 -6.52 -12.62 17.04
CA LYS A 82 -6.59 -13.46 15.85
C LYS A 82 -7.30 -12.71 14.72
N PRO A 83 -6.72 -12.70 13.50
CA PRO A 83 -7.37 -12.09 12.33
C PRO A 83 -8.75 -12.64 12.05
N VAL A 84 -9.71 -11.75 11.76
CA VAL A 84 -11.09 -12.10 11.41
C VAL A 84 -11.25 -12.08 9.90
N PRO A 85 -11.80 -13.14 9.27
CA PRO A 85 -11.95 -13.20 7.83
C PRO A 85 -13.06 -12.25 7.33
N LEU A 86 -12.91 -11.76 6.09
CA LEU A 86 -13.83 -10.82 5.45
C LEU A 86 -15.26 -11.36 5.30
N HIS A 87 -15.40 -12.68 5.13
CA HIS A 87 -16.72 -13.29 5.03
C HIS A 87 -17.48 -13.39 6.37
N GLU A 88 -16.83 -13.03 7.49
CA GLU A 88 -17.46 -12.86 8.80
C GLU A 88 -17.62 -11.39 9.17
N THR A 89 -16.60 -10.57 8.89
CA THR A 89 -16.64 -9.11 9.05
C THR A 89 -16.00 -8.47 7.83
N TYR A 90 -16.85 -7.94 6.97
CA TYR A 90 -16.38 -7.19 5.81
C TYR A 90 -15.89 -5.82 6.24
N LEU A 91 -14.61 -5.57 6.03
CA LEU A 91 -14.01 -4.26 6.23
C LEU A 91 -14.25 -3.43 4.96
N HIS A 92 -15.27 -2.57 5.02
CA HIS A 92 -15.66 -1.77 3.87
C HIS A 92 -14.60 -0.70 3.57
N HIS A 93 -14.24 0.08 4.60
CA HIS A 93 -13.08 0.97 4.56
C HIS A 93 -12.60 1.31 5.97
N TRP A 94 -11.39 1.79 6.02
CA TRP A 94 -10.83 2.54 7.13
C TRP A 94 -10.01 3.70 6.57
N VAL A 95 -10.00 4.82 7.29
CA VAL A 95 -9.19 5.98 6.93
C VAL A 95 -8.57 6.60 8.17
N VAL A 96 -7.35 7.10 8.05
CA VAL A 96 -6.65 7.85 9.10
C VAL A 96 -6.32 9.26 8.62
N GLN A 97 -6.63 10.22 9.47
CA GLN A 97 -6.46 11.64 9.19
C GLN A 97 -5.92 12.37 10.42
N PRO A 98 -4.85 13.16 10.31
CA PRO A 98 -4.39 14.01 11.40
C PRO A 98 -5.28 15.25 11.56
N TYR A 99 -5.33 15.76 12.80
CA TYR A 99 -6.06 16.98 13.13
C TYR A 99 -5.42 17.71 14.31
N TYR A 100 -5.61 19.01 14.37
CA TYR A 100 -5.25 19.85 15.52
C TYR A 100 -6.47 20.14 16.37
N VAL A 101 -6.28 20.28 17.70
CA VAL A 101 -7.31 20.67 18.65
C VAL A 101 -6.90 22.00 19.28
N ARG A 102 -7.85 22.95 19.36
CA ARG A 102 -7.63 24.22 20.05
C ARG A 102 -7.30 23.98 21.53
N LYS A 103 -6.30 24.65 22.05
CA LYS A 103 -5.87 24.52 23.46
C LYS A 103 -7.03 24.77 24.42
N GLY A 104 -7.24 23.84 25.33
CA GLY A 104 -8.31 23.89 26.32
C GLY A 104 -9.69 23.42 25.83
N SER A 105 -9.87 23.09 24.56
CA SER A 105 -11.09 22.50 24.03
C SER A 105 -11.18 21.01 24.34
N LYS A 106 -12.41 20.49 24.38
CA LYS A 106 -12.65 19.04 24.50
C LYS A 106 -12.47 18.35 23.14
N LEU A 107 -12.10 17.08 23.19
CA LEU A 107 -12.08 16.24 21.98
C LEU A 107 -13.48 16.16 21.37
N PRO A 108 -13.57 16.16 20.04
CA PRO A 108 -14.84 15.97 19.34
C PRO A 108 -15.50 14.66 19.75
N GLN A 109 -16.83 14.67 19.76
CA GLN A 109 -17.59 13.44 20.00
C GLN A 109 -17.96 12.80 18.65
N PRO A 110 -17.99 11.46 18.53
CA PRO A 110 -18.29 10.75 17.28
C PRO A 110 -19.60 11.17 16.62
N GLU A 111 -20.61 11.50 17.43
CA GLU A 111 -21.94 11.90 16.97
C GLU A 111 -21.94 13.18 16.13
N MET A 112 -20.94 14.04 16.33
CA MET A 112 -20.80 15.30 15.61
C MET A 112 -20.50 15.10 14.12
N PHE A 113 -19.91 13.98 13.75
CA PHE A 113 -19.58 13.63 12.37
C PHE A 113 -20.68 12.84 11.65
N ARG A 114 -21.59 12.24 12.42
CA ARG A 114 -22.71 11.46 11.89
C ARG A 114 -23.93 12.28 11.47
N ASN A 115 -24.03 13.51 11.93
CA ASN A 115 -25.16 14.36 11.62
C ASN A 115 -24.69 15.72 11.08
N PRO A 116 -24.46 15.84 9.75
CA PRO A 116 -24.03 17.09 9.13
C PRO A 116 -25.07 18.23 9.27
N GLU A 117 -26.32 17.92 9.63
CA GLU A 117 -27.38 18.88 9.86
C GLU A 117 -27.43 19.41 11.31
N SER A 118 -26.62 18.86 12.21
CA SER A 118 -26.52 19.42 13.56
C SER A 118 -25.89 20.82 13.47
N ASN A 119 -26.67 21.84 13.80
CA ASN A 119 -26.25 23.25 13.89
C ASN A 119 -25.22 23.52 15.03
N LEU A 120 -24.62 22.49 15.57
CA LEU A 120 -23.48 22.60 16.45
C LEU A 120 -22.27 22.72 15.52
N ASP A 121 -21.60 23.83 15.58
CA ASP A 121 -20.36 24.11 14.86
C ASP A 121 -19.18 23.38 15.58
N PRO A 122 -19.09 22.03 15.43
CA PRO A 122 -18.13 21.20 16.17
C PRO A 122 -16.73 21.34 15.60
N ILE A 123 -16.63 21.98 14.44
CA ILE A 123 -15.40 22.11 13.65
C ILE A 123 -14.64 23.38 14.05
N SER A 124 -15.23 24.29 14.84
CA SER A 124 -14.54 25.53 15.25
C SER A 124 -13.29 25.28 16.09
N ASP A 125 -13.25 24.17 16.83
CA ASP A 125 -12.15 23.85 17.75
C ASP A 125 -11.16 22.81 17.20
N ILE A 126 -11.38 22.30 15.99
CA ILE A 126 -10.43 21.39 15.32
C ILE A 126 -10.07 21.86 13.92
N ILE A 127 -8.85 21.58 13.52
CA ILE A 127 -8.37 21.76 12.15
C ILE A 127 -7.99 20.39 11.61
N LEU A 128 -8.77 19.87 10.66
CA LEU A 128 -8.40 18.64 9.95
C LEU A 128 -7.23 18.94 9.01
N VAL A 129 -6.13 18.22 9.18
CA VAL A 129 -4.99 18.29 8.27
C VAL A 129 -5.34 17.53 7.01
N LYS A 130 -5.21 18.19 5.86
CA LYS A 130 -5.56 17.61 4.56
C LYS A 130 -4.33 17.05 3.87
N ASN A 131 -4.50 15.96 3.14
CA ASN A 131 -3.50 15.53 2.17
C ASN A 131 -3.34 16.55 1.02
N GLY A 132 -2.49 16.26 0.04
CA GLY A 132 -2.29 17.10 -1.15
C GLY A 132 -3.41 16.99 -2.19
N GLY A 133 -4.46 16.20 -1.93
CA GLY A 133 -5.44 15.75 -2.91
C GLY A 133 -6.28 16.83 -3.56
N LEU A 134 -6.85 16.50 -4.72
CA LEU A 134 -7.73 17.36 -5.52
C LEU A 134 -9.12 17.50 -4.88
N CYS A 135 -9.62 16.40 -4.34
CA CYS A 135 -10.96 16.32 -3.76
C CYS A 135 -10.96 16.90 -2.35
N THR A 136 -11.36 18.16 -2.22
CA THR A 136 -11.37 18.86 -0.93
C THR A 136 -12.69 18.78 -0.19
N SER A 137 -13.75 18.35 -0.84
CA SER A 137 -15.12 18.50 -0.34
C SER A 137 -15.53 17.46 0.68
N VAL A 138 -15.26 16.16 0.49
CA VAL A 138 -15.71 15.10 1.44
C VAL A 138 -14.82 13.86 1.32
N GLY A 139 -14.48 13.25 2.47
CA GLY A 139 -14.02 11.86 2.55
C GLY A 139 -12.61 11.54 2.05
N LEU A 140 -12.02 12.28 1.11
CA LEU A 140 -10.71 12.02 0.51
C LEU A 140 -9.57 12.89 1.06
N ARG A 141 -9.67 13.35 2.32
CA ARG A 141 -8.65 14.20 2.97
C ARG A 141 -7.64 13.41 3.80
N HIS A 142 -7.83 12.11 3.91
CA HIS A 142 -7.04 11.22 4.76
C HIS A 142 -5.64 10.96 4.18
N PHE A 143 -4.75 10.43 5.02
CA PHE A 143 -3.37 10.11 4.66
C PHE A 143 -3.21 8.66 4.25
N PHE A 144 -3.91 7.76 4.92
CA PHE A 144 -4.02 6.35 4.57
C PHE A 144 -5.47 5.91 4.65
N GLY A 145 -5.85 5.02 3.77
CA GLY A 145 -7.17 4.42 3.77
C GLY A 145 -7.22 3.28 2.77
N LEU A 146 -7.79 2.17 3.19
CA LEU A 146 -8.02 0.97 2.40
C LEU A 146 -9.34 0.33 2.87
N GLY A 147 -9.75 -0.73 2.20
CA GLY A 147 -10.90 -1.55 2.57
C GLY A 147 -10.50 -3.01 2.78
N SER A 148 -11.22 -3.91 2.13
CA SER A 148 -11.01 -5.35 2.21
C SER A 148 -9.59 -5.78 1.82
N GLU A 149 -8.95 -5.03 0.92
CA GLU A 149 -7.60 -5.28 0.40
C GLU A 149 -6.47 -4.96 1.38
N THR A 150 -6.78 -4.49 2.59
CA THR A 150 -5.79 -3.93 3.53
C THR A 150 -4.65 -4.89 3.87
N ARG A 151 -4.91 -6.21 3.94
CA ARG A 151 -3.89 -7.19 4.37
C ARG A 151 -2.79 -7.43 3.36
N GLN A 152 -3.06 -7.26 2.06
CA GLN A 152 -2.11 -7.56 1.00
C GLN A 152 -1.78 -6.38 0.09
N THR A 153 -2.21 -5.18 0.46
CA THR A 153 -1.81 -3.94 -0.22
C THR A 153 -0.68 -3.29 0.56
N SER A 154 0.45 -3.07 -0.06
CA SER A 154 1.55 -2.35 0.58
C SER A 154 1.25 -0.86 0.63
N THR A 155 1.45 -0.24 1.80
CA THR A 155 1.37 1.21 2.00
C THR A 155 2.74 1.85 2.17
N TYR A 156 3.81 1.09 1.95
CA TYR A 156 5.18 1.48 2.27
C TYR A 156 5.73 2.53 1.29
N LEU A 157 6.29 3.61 1.83
CA LEU A 157 7.04 4.60 1.06
C LEU A 157 8.50 4.18 0.94
N PRO A 158 9.06 4.12 -0.30
CA PRO A 158 10.46 3.75 -0.51
C PRO A 158 11.41 4.82 0.07
N ASP A 159 12.63 4.42 0.45
CA ASP A 159 13.65 5.36 0.87
C ASP A 159 14.12 6.23 -0.31
N PRO A 160 14.47 7.48 -0.03
CA PRO A 160 14.51 8.19 1.27
C PRO A 160 13.20 8.91 1.63
N TYR A 161 12.08 8.59 0.99
CA TYR A 161 10.83 9.32 1.10
C TYR A 161 10.02 8.93 2.34
N ALA A 162 9.34 9.92 2.93
CA ALA A 162 8.36 9.71 3.99
C ALA A 162 7.31 10.84 3.99
N ILE A 163 6.15 10.58 4.60
CA ILE A 163 5.19 11.64 4.90
C ILE A 163 5.68 12.33 6.16
N GLU A 164 5.97 13.62 6.07
CA GLU A 164 6.37 14.45 7.20
C GLU A 164 5.21 14.65 8.16
N ILE A 165 5.44 14.39 9.44
CA ILE A 165 4.45 14.44 10.49
C ILE A 165 5.06 15.10 11.73
N GLY A 166 4.28 16.01 12.35
CA GLY A 166 4.65 16.63 13.63
C GLY A 166 5.78 17.65 13.52
N ASN A 167 5.86 18.32 12.38
CA ASN A 167 6.72 19.49 12.26
C ASN A 167 6.21 20.59 13.21
N PRO A 168 6.98 21.00 14.22
CA PRO A 168 6.55 22.01 15.18
C PRO A 168 6.24 23.36 14.55
N GLU A 169 6.88 23.68 13.43
CA GLU A 169 6.68 24.95 12.71
C GLU A 169 5.32 25.01 11.99
N GLU A 170 4.69 23.86 11.76
CA GLU A 170 3.37 23.77 11.10
C GLU A 170 2.19 23.79 12.10
N THR A 171 2.46 23.72 13.41
CA THR A 171 1.40 23.74 14.42
C THR A 171 0.76 25.14 14.48
N PRO A 172 -0.57 25.27 14.20
CA PRO A 172 -1.22 26.57 14.22
C PRO A 172 -1.20 27.20 15.60
N ASP A 173 -1.08 28.54 15.65
CA ASP A 173 -1.12 29.29 16.90
C ASP A 173 -2.43 29.04 17.68
N GLY A 174 -2.28 28.71 18.96
CA GLY A 174 -3.42 28.42 19.84
C GLY A 174 -3.94 26.99 19.77
N TYR A 175 -3.26 26.10 19.04
CA TYR A 175 -3.59 24.68 18.98
C TYR A 175 -2.55 23.84 19.71
N ASP A 176 -2.96 22.62 20.10
CA ASP A 176 -2.08 21.60 20.65
C ASP A 176 -1.33 20.88 19.51
N GLU A 177 -0.33 20.04 19.85
CA GLU A 177 0.25 19.11 18.89
C GLU A 177 -0.86 18.28 18.22
N PHE A 178 -0.64 17.86 17.00
CA PHE A 178 -1.68 17.16 16.27
C PHE A 178 -1.98 15.77 16.82
N LYS A 179 -3.18 15.32 16.56
CA LYS A 179 -3.77 14.04 16.95
C LYS A 179 -4.24 13.29 15.72
N TRP A 180 -4.60 12.04 15.90
CA TRP A 180 -5.07 11.20 14.82
C TRP A 180 -6.52 10.78 15.01
N LEU A 181 -7.29 10.92 13.93
CA LEU A 181 -8.63 10.40 13.76
C LEU A 181 -8.54 9.11 12.93
N LEU A 182 -9.21 8.07 13.38
CA LEU A 182 -9.45 6.84 12.66
C LEU A 182 -10.95 6.68 12.45
N ASN A 183 -11.39 6.57 11.20
CA ASN A 183 -12.73 6.10 10.88
C ASN A 183 -12.64 4.65 10.43
N ILE A 184 -13.53 3.81 10.94
CA ILE A 184 -13.66 2.40 10.58
C ILE A 184 -15.11 2.14 10.18
N HIS A 185 -15.29 1.63 8.97
CA HIS A 185 -16.57 1.16 8.48
C HIS A 185 -16.48 -0.34 8.19
N ALA A 186 -17.20 -1.12 8.99
CA ALA A 186 -17.18 -2.58 8.93
C ALA A 186 -18.61 -3.15 9.06
N ILE A 187 -18.85 -4.28 8.41
CA ILE A 187 -20.15 -4.95 8.36
C ILE A 187 -19.99 -6.37 8.90
N ASP A 188 -20.76 -6.73 9.91
CA ASP A 188 -20.83 -8.11 10.40
C ASP A 188 -21.74 -8.93 9.50
N THR A 189 -21.15 -9.75 8.64
CA THR A 189 -21.88 -10.56 7.64
C THR A 189 -22.18 -11.97 8.10
N ARG A 190 -21.99 -12.28 9.40
CA ARG A 190 -22.36 -13.59 9.96
C ARG A 190 -23.87 -13.81 9.86
N GLY A 191 -24.27 -14.96 9.34
CA GLY A 191 -25.66 -15.33 9.18
C GLY A 191 -26.49 -14.47 8.21
N VAL A 192 -25.89 -13.50 7.52
CA VAL A 192 -26.57 -12.64 6.55
C VAL A 192 -27.04 -13.47 5.36
N GLU A 193 -28.30 -13.25 4.93
CA GLU A 193 -28.95 -13.98 3.84
C GLU A 193 -28.32 -13.69 2.49
N ASP A 194 -28.08 -12.41 2.20
CA ASP A 194 -27.42 -11.91 1.00
C ASP A 194 -26.18 -11.09 1.38
N LYS A 195 -25.03 -11.76 1.44
CA LYS A 195 -23.79 -11.11 1.83
C LYS A 195 -23.33 -10.06 0.79
N THR A 196 -23.41 -10.40 -0.48
CA THR A 196 -22.98 -9.52 -1.56
C THR A 196 -23.84 -8.25 -1.61
N GLY A 197 -25.15 -8.42 -1.60
CA GLY A 197 -26.06 -7.29 -1.56
C GLY A 197 -25.90 -6.43 -0.30
N CYS A 198 -25.60 -7.05 0.84
CA CYS A 198 -25.36 -6.33 2.09
C CYS A 198 -24.10 -5.42 1.99
N ILE A 199 -22.98 -5.93 1.51
CA ILE A 199 -21.73 -5.15 1.42
C ILE A 199 -21.76 -4.06 0.34
N GLU A 200 -22.62 -4.22 -0.69
CA GLU A 200 -22.83 -3.24 -1.76
C GLU A 200 -24.07 -2.36 -1.52
N CYS A 201 -24.76 -2.55 -0.41
CA CYS A 201 -26.04 -1.89 -0.13
C CYS A 201 -27.11 -2.13 -1.23
N LEU A 202 -27.01 -3.22 -1.96
CA LEU A 202 -27.95 -3.68 -2.98
C LEU A 202 -28.58 -4.99 -2.54
N CYS A 203 -29.40 -4.94 -1.50
CA CYS A 203 -30.06 -6.16 -1.01
C CYS A 203 -31.46 -6.28 -1.59
N HIS A 204 -31.67 -7.21 -2.51
CA HIS A 204 -32.97 -7.50 -3.12
C HIS A 204 -34.02 -7.94 -2.11
N LEU A 205 -33.62 -8.41 -0.92
CA LEU A 205 -34.53 -8.84 0.14
C LEU A 205 -35.16 -7.66 0.89
N TYR A 206 -34.65 -6.44 0.77
CA TYR A 206 -35.14 -5.27 1.49
C TYR A 206 -36.27 -4.54 0.77
N ASN A 207 -36.66 -4.96 -0.40
CA ASN A 207 -37.75 -4.37 -1.17
C ASN A 207 -37.63 -2.83 -1.36
N VAL A 208 -36.41 -2.37 -1.54
CA VAL A 208 -36.07 -0.97 -1.75
C VAL A 208 -36.41 -0.60 -3.18
N THR A 209 -37.15 0.48 -3.39
CA THR A 209 -37.40 1.01 -4.74
C THR A 209 -36.15 1.70 -5.26
N ILE A 210 -36.00 1.77 -6.60
CA ILE A 210 -34.85 2.46 -7.23
C ILE A 210 -34.76 3.93 -6.77
N ASP A 211 -35.90 4.56 -6.51
CA ASP A 211 -35.95 5.96 -6.08
C ASP A 211 -35.50 6.16 -4.63
N ASP A 212 -35.67 5.13 -3.78
CA ASP A 212 -35.24 5.12 -2.38
C ASP A 212 -33.84 4.52 -2.20
N TYR A 213 -33.26 3.97 -3.26
CA TYR A 213 -31.98 3.32 -3.22
C TYR A 213 -30.84 4.35 -3.12
N LYS A 214 -30.13 4.30 -2.01
CA LYS A 214 -28.95 5.10 -1.74
C LYS A 214 -27.75 4.15 -1.67
N GLY A 215 -27.15 3.82 -2.78
CA GLY A 215 -26.01 2.89 -2.83
C GLY A 215 -24.83 3.31 -1.95
N GLY A 216 -23.93 2.38 -1.70
CA GLY A 216 -22.64 2.60 -1.10
C GLY A 216 -22.67 3.12 0.33
N LEU A 217 -21.88 4.14 0.61
CA LEU A 217 -21.74 4.74 1.93
C LEU A 217 -23.08 5.17 2.56
N TYR A 218 -23.99 5.69 1.76
CA TYR A 218 -25.29 6.17 2.27
C TYR A 218 -26.18 5.06 2.80
N CYS A 219 -26.18 3.90 2.18
CA CYS A 219 -26.97 2.77 2.62
C CYS A 219 -26.58 2.25 4.01
N CYS A 220 -25.27 2.27 4.30
CA CYS A 220 -24.75 1.87 5.59
C CYS A 220 -24.91 2.94 6.67
N TYR A 221 -25.09 4.20 6.29
CA TYR A 221 -25.24 5.33 7.21
C TYR A 221 -26.68 5.54 7.72
N ASP A 222 -27.68 5.11 7.01
CA ASP A 222 -29.09 5.29 7.41
C ASP A 222 -29.57 4.31 8.49
N LYS A 223 -28.62 3.58 9.13
CA LYS A 223 -28.86 2.54 10.13
C LYS A 223 -29.53 1.29 9.57
N SER A 224 -29.48 1.07 8.26
CA SER A 224 -29.89 -0.21 7.70
C SER A 224 -29.01 -1.34 8.29
N GLN A 225 -29.64 -2.42 8.65
CA GLN A 225 -28.98 -3.63 9.07
C GLN A 225 -29.16 -4.68 7.99
N CYS A 226 -28.13 -5.47 7.77
CA CYS A 226 -28.26 -6.61 6.88
C CYS A 226 -29.22 -7.63 7.44
N ARG A 227 -30.06 -8.24 6.60
CA ARG A 227 -31.00 -9.25 7.00
C ARG A 227 -30.30 -10.55 7.36
N VAL A 228 -30.57 -11.05 8.56
CA VAL A 228 -30.01 -12.28 9.08
C VAL A 228 -30.98 -13.41 8.88
N LYS A 229 -30.52 -14.61 8.52
CA LYS A 229 -31.31 -15.83 8.36
C LYS A 229 -32.11 -16.15 9.64
N SER A 230 -33.37 -16.55 9.46
CA SER A 230 -34.21 -16.93 10.58
C SER A 230 -33.55 -18.05 11.39
N GLY A 231 -33.51 -17.87 12.72
CA GLY A 231 -32.93 -18.83 13.65
C GLY A 231 -31.39 -18.73 13.83
N PHE A 232 -30.71 -17.88 13.10
CA PHE A 232 -29.28 -17.66 13.30
C PHE A 232 -28.97 -16.99 14.65
N ASP A 233 -29.87 -16.10 15.10
CA ASP A 233 -29.72 -15.34 16.36
C ASP A 233 -29.77 -16.19 17.63
N ASN A 234 -30.19 -17.46 17.54
CA ASN A 234 -30.43 -18.31 18.71
C ASN A 234 -29.15 -18.80 19.42
N GLY A 235 -27.97 -18.36 19.02
CA GLY A 235 -26.71 -18.76 19.66
C GLY A 235 -25.50 -17.92 19.35
N GLU A 236 -25.49 -17.21 18.25
CA GLU A 236 -24.41 -16.34 17.84
C GLU A 236 -24.57 -14.95 18.44
N LYS A 237 -23.72 -14.66 19.36
CA LYS A 237 -23.78 -13.44 20.19
C LYS A 237 -23.00 -12.29 19.59
N THR A 238 -23.30 -11.09 20.11
CA THR A 238 -22.44 -9.91 20.06
C THR A 238 -20.97 -10.31 20.25
N ARG A 239 -20.11 -9.85 19.37
CA ARG A 239 -18.67 -10.04 19.50
C ARG A 239 -17.95 -8.71 19.62
N SER A 240 -16.79 -8.76 20.27
CA SER A 240 -15.88 -7.63 20.40
C SER A 240 -14.75 -7.81 19.40
N LEU A 241 -14.56 -6.81 18.56
CA LEU A 241 -13.49 -6.76 17.56
C LEU A 241 -12.60 -5.56 17.81
N TYR A 242 -11.42 -5.60 17.26
CA TYR A 242 -10.45 -4.51 17.33
C TYR A 242 -9.85 -4.28 15.95
N PHE A 243 -9.57 -3.02 15.66
CA PHE A 243 -8.76 -2.66 14.54
C PHE A 243 -7.31 -2.59 15.00
N LYS A 244 -6.53 -3.58 14.61
CA LYS A 244 -5.10 -3.68 14.88
C LYS A 244 -4.35 -2.99 13.75
N TYR A 245 -3.46 -2.07 14.07
CA TYR A 245 -2.66 -1.39 13.05
C TYR A 245 -1.19 -1.30 13.45
N THR A 246 -0.34 -1.37 12.45
CA THR A 246 1.12 -1.28 12.58
C THR A 246 1.60 -0.04 11.86
N VAL A 247 2.19 0.87 12.59
CA VAL A 247 2.80 2.08 12.03
C VAL A 247 4.30 1.87 11.92
N ARG A 248 4.87 2.24 10.77
CA ARG A 248 6.33 2.28 10.55
C ARG A 248 6.75 3.70 10.28
N TRP A 249 7.85 4.13 10.91
CA TRP A 249 8.34 5.49 10.78
C TRP A 249 9.86 5.58 10.99
N VAL A 250 10.41 6.71 10.64
CA VAL A 250 11.78 7.13 10.98
C VAL A 250 11.73 8.45 11.74
N ASP A 251 12.75 8.76 12.54
CA ASP A 251 12.90 10.10 13.06
C ASP A 251 13.18 11.05 11.89
N TRP A 252 12.56 12.24 11.94
CA TRP A 252 12.74 13.23 10.89
C TRP A 252 14.11 13.89 10.98
N ASP A 253 14.82 13.96 9.88
CA ASP A 253 16.05 14.72 9.73
C ASP A 253 16.25 15.11 8.25
N SER A 254 17.31 15.87 7.97
CA SER A 254 17.61 16.40 6.63
C SER A 254 17.87 15.35 5.54
N SER A 255 18.00 14.07 5.88
CA SER A 255 18.17 12.98 4.89
C SER A 255 16.85 12.34 4.48
N VAL A 256 15.74 12.68 5.13
CA VAL A 256 14.39 12.26 4.73
C VAL A 256 13.82 13.27 3.75
N LEU A 257 13.30 12.78 2.64
CA LEU A 257 12.65 13.63 1.65
C LEU A 257 11.13 13.57 1.82
N PRO A 258 10.46 14.74 1.94
CA PRO A 258 9.03 14.79 2.13
C PRO A 258 8.28 14.29 0.89
N ALA A 259 7.27 13.44 1.11
CA ALA A 259 6.30 13.05 0.12
C ALA A 259 4.89 13.41 0.58
N LYS A 260 4.06 13.88 -0.35
CA LYS A 260 2.66 14.21 -0.11
C LYS A 260 1.76 13.16 -0.70
N VAL A 261 0.67 12.88 0.00
CA VAL A 261 -0.39 11.96 -0.47
C VAL A 261 -1.35 12.73 -1.36
N TYR A 262 -1.67 12.18 -2.53
CA TYR A 262 -2.75 12.62 -3.39
C TYR A 262 -3.68 11.45 -3.66
N ILE A 263 -4.98 11.70 -3.60
CA ILE A 263 -6.00 10.71 -3.94
C ILE A 263 -6.75 11.25 -5.15
N LEU A 264 -6.72 10.47 -6.23
CA LEU A 264 -7.36 10.80 -7.50
C LEU A 264 -8.63 9.95 -7.63
N ASP A 265 -9.76 10.59 -7.93
CA ASP A 265 -11.07 9.94 -8.04
C ASP A 265 -11.53 9.91 -9.51
N VAL A 266 -11.89 8.74 -10.01
CA VAL A 266 -12.41 8.59 -11.36
C VAL A 266 -13.78 9.27 -11.56
N THR A 267 -14.48 9.58 -10.47
CA THR A 267 -15.78 10.27 -10.48
C THR A 267 -15.66 11.81 -10.44
N ASP A 268 -14.44 12.34 -10.31
CA ASP A 268 -14.23 13.79 -10.20
C ASP A 268 -14.80 14.54 -11.40
N SER A 269 -15.77 15.42 -11.13
CA SER A 269 -16.40 16.32 -12.09
C SER A 269 -15.90 17.74 -11.88
N TRP A 270 -14.59 17.97 -12.12
CA TRP A 270 -14.01 19.28 -11.96
C TRP A 270 -14.55 20.30 -12.97
N LYS A 271 -14.72 21.54 -12.51
CA LYS A 271 -15.09 22.70 -13.32
C LYS A 271 -13.96 23.71 -13.27
N ARG A 272 -13.70 24.33 -14.43
CA ARG A 272 -12.80 25.48 -14.50
C ARG A 272 -13.62 26.73 -14.26
N SER A 273 -13.33 27.50 -13.21
CA SER A 273 -13.93 28.82 -13.07
C SER A 273 -13.27 29.80 -14.05
N GLU A 274 -14.09 30.68 -14.65
CA GLU A 274 -13.59 31.67 -15.58
C GLU A 274 -12.62 32.63 -14.87
N GLY A 275 -11.40 32.71 -15.36
CA GLY A 275 -10.45 33.78 -15.01
C GLY A 275 -9.16 33.38 -14.29
N SER A 276 -9.00 32.15 -13.79
CA SER A 276 -7.74 31.71 -13.17
C SER A 276 -7.47 30.21 -13.38
N ILE A 277 -6.21 29.88 -13.65
CA ILE A 277 -5.77 28.48 -13.71
C ILE A 277 -5.83 27.83 -12.30
N ASP A 278 -5.76 28.67 -11.26
CA ASP A 278 -5.69 28.22 -9.86
C ASP A 278 -7.07 27.99 -9.22
N SER A 279 -8.17 28.32 -9.89
CA SER A 279 -9.52 28.17 -9.37
C SER A 279 -10.25 26.98 -10.02
N GLN A 280 -9.75 25.78 -9.77
CA GLN A 280 -10.47 24.55 -10.13
C GLN A 280 -11.29 24.09 -8.94
N GLU A 281 -12.58 23.89 -9.14
CA GLU A 281 -13.45 23.24 -8.18
C GLU A 281 -13.57 21.77 -8.54
N HIS A 282 -13.09 20.89 -7.66
CA HIS A 282 -13.18 19.44 -7.78
C HIS A 282 -14.39 18.93 -7.00
N ILE A 283 -15.27 18.21 -7.70
CA ILE A 283 -16.45 17.57 -7.11
C ILE A 283 -16.27 16.07 -7.27
N CYS A 284 -15.84 15.42 -6.20
CA CYS A 284 -15.62 13.99 -6.13
C CYS A 284 -16.83 13.31 -5.51
N HIS A 285 -17.43 12.37 -6.23
CA HIS A 285 -18.60 11.63 -5.76
C HIS A 285 -18.20 10.34 -5.03
N LEU A 286 -16.93 9.94 -5.08
CA LEU A 286 -16.35 8.74 -4.48
C LEU A 286 -16.89 7.44 -5.08
N GLU A 287 -18.19 7.32 -5.16
CA GLU A 287 -18.89 6.10 -5.56
C GLU A 287 -19.68 6.29 -6.83
N TYR A 288 -19.87 5.20 -7.56
CA TYR A 288 -20.71 5.15 -8.75
C TYR A 288 -21.37 3.77 -8.94
N GLU A 289 -22.36 3.72 -9.81
CA GLU A 289 -23.06 2.51 -10.19
C GLU A 289 -22.44 1.89 -11.44
N VAL A 290 -22.26 0.57 -11.44
CA VAL A 290 -21.92 -0.26 -12.60
C VAL A 290 -23.17 -1.02 -13.00
N LYS A 291 -23.71 -0.70 -14.19
CA LYS A 291 -24.94 -1.35 -14.68
C LYS A 291 -24.64 -2.71 -15.27
N PRO A 292 -25.51 -3.71 -15.05
CA PRO A 292 -25.32 -5.03 -15.65
C PRO A 292 -25.34 -4.96 -17.17
N CYS A 293 -24.52 -5.76 -17.83
CA CYS A 293 -24.54 -5.86 -19.29
C CYS A 293 -25.86 -6.48 -19.80
N LYS A 294 -26.28 -6.03 -20.98
CA LYS A 294 -27.59 -6.43 -21.55
C LYS A 294 -27.52 -7.70 -22.41
N THR A 295 -26.37 -8.21 -22.73
CA THR A 295 -26.14 -9.33 -23.65
C THR A 295 -25.21 -10.36 -23.03
N ASN A 296 -25.56 -11.65 -23.15
CA ASN A 296 -24.67 -12.76 -22.83
C ASN A 296 -23.60 -12.90 -23.95
N GLY A 297 -22.73 -11.92 -24.07
CA GLY A 297 -21.70 -11.89 -25.10
C GLY A 297 -20.36 -11.49 -24.47
N ASP A 298 -19.30 -11.79 -25.15
CA ASP A 298 -17.93 -11.53 -24.74
C ASP A 298 -17.72 -10.09 -24.26
N GLU A 299 -17.11 -9.95 -23.11
CA GLU A 299 -16.66 -8.69 -22.50
C GLU A 299 -17.73 -7.86 -21.80
N CYS A 300 -18.38 -8.45 -20.75
CA CYS A 300 -19.11 -7.66 -19.78
C CYS A 300 -18.14 -6.89 -18.89
N ILE A 301 -17.57 -5.80 -19.41
CA ILE A 301 -16.65 -4.92 -18.71
C ILE A 301 -17.15 -3.47 -18.79
N ASP A 302 -17.40 -2.86 -17.64
CA ASP A 302 -17.62 -1.42 -17.52
C ASP A 302 -16.27 -0.71 -17.40
N VAL A 303 -16.03 0.29 -18.25
CA VAL A 303 -14.78 1.06 -18.28
C VAL A 303 -15.07 2.52 -17.98
N LYS A 304 -14.62 2.96 -16.79
CA LYS A 304 -14.73 4.36 -16.39
C LYS A 304 -13.40 5.07 -16.53
N LYS A 305 -13.41 6.23 -17.20
CA LYS A 305 -12.20 7.03 -17.48
C LYS A 305 -12.38 8.46 -17.02
N LYS A 306 -11.29 9.06 -16.54
CA LYS A 306 -11.24 10.47 -16.16
C LYS A 306 -9.88 11.07 -16.49
N SER A 307 -9.91 12.31 -17.00
CA SER A 307 -8.71 13.13 -17.18
C SER A 307 -8.69 14.20 -16.08
N LEU A 308 -7.57 14.31 -15.38
CA LEU A 308 -7.37 15.24 -14.27
C LEU A 308 -6.11 16.07 -14.52
N MET A 309 -6.22 17.37 -14.33
CA MET A 309 -5.07 18.27 -14.41
C MET A 309 -4.40 18.36 -13.05
N MET A 310 -3.09 18.12 -13.00
CA MET A 310 -2.33 18.06 -11.74
C MET A 310 -2.00 19.48 -11.26
N PRO A 311 -2.35 19.81 -10.00
CA PRO A 311 -2.09 21.12 -9.42
C PRO A 311 -0.73 21.22 -8.72
N PHE A 312 0.23 20.35 -9.07
CA PHE A 312 1.53 20.29 -8.40
C PHE A 312 2.65 19.98 -9.39
N ASN A 313 3.88 20.31 -8.95
CA ASN A 313 5.10 19.78 -9.51
C ASN A 313 5.67 18.74 -8.55
N GLY A 314 6.21 17.64 -9.06
CA GLY A 314 6.83 16.64 -8.23
C GLY A 314 7.14 15.34 -8.96
N TYR A 315 7.38 14.29 -8.17
CA TYR A 315 7.79 12.98 -8.66
C TYR A 315 6.94 11.91 -7.98
N ILE A 316 6.17 11.15 -8.74
CA ILE A 316 5.43 9.99 -8.21
C ILE A 316 6.45 8.92 -7.85
N VAL A 317 6.48 8.53 -6.58
CA VAL A 317 7.38 7.51 -6.01
C VAL A 317 6.65 6.23 -5.63
N TYR A 318 5.33 6.30 -5.58
CA TYR A 318 4.43 5.18 -5.29
C TYR A 318 3.06 5.47 -5.86
N ALA A 319 2.39 4.41 -6.33
CA ALA A 319 0.98 4.47 -6.72
C ALA A 319 0.29 3.13 -6.48
N THR A 320 -0.98 3.16 -6.08
CA THR A 320 -1.86 1.99 -5.96
C THR A 320 -3.31 2.40 -6.19
N ALA A 321 -4.12 1.48 -6.72
CA ALA A 321 -5.56 1.70 -6.85
C ALA A 321 -6.32 1.15 -5.64
N HIS A 322 -7.56 1.62 -5.47
CA HIS A 322 -8.57 1.05 -4.59
C HIS A 322 -9.82 0.77 -5.41
N GLN A 323 -10.35 -0.44 -5.29
CA GLN A 323 -11.57 -0.90 -5.91
C GLN A 323 -12.37 -1.80 -4.96
N HIS A 324 -13.69 -1.82 -5.14
CA HIS A 324 -14.58 -2.79 -4.48
C HIS A 324 -14.70 -4.08 -5.29
N ALA A 325 -15.41 -5.07 -4.74
CA ALA A 325 -15.68 -6.33 -5.42
C ALA A 325 -16.26 -6.10 -6.82
N GLY A 326 -15.91 -6.97 -7.76
CA GLY A 326 -16.18 -6.77 -9.19
C GLY A 326 -15.10 -5.99 -9.93
N GLY A 327 -14.18 -5.32 -9.21
CA GLY A 327 -13.05 -4.62 -9.82
C GLY A 327 -12.11 -5.55 -10.58
N ILE A 328 -11.68 -5.12 -11.77
CA ILE A 328 -10.75 -5.86 -12.63
C ILE A 328 -9.37 -5.23 -12.61
N GLY A 329 -9.29 -3.91 -12.38
CA GLY A 329 -8.05 -3.17 -12.27
C GLY A 329 -8.20 -1.69 -12.53
N GLY A 330 -7.21 -0.93 -12.09
CA GLY A 330 -7.08 0.50 -12.33
C GLY A 330 -5.75 0.84 -12.99
N ALA A 331 -5.75 1.85 -13.84
CA ALA A 331 -4.54 2.32 -14.51
C ALA A 331 -4.44 3.84 -14.50
N LEU A 332 -3.21 4.32 -14.35
CA LEU A 332 -2.84 5.72 -14.40
C LEU A 332 -1.89 5.94 -15.58
N TYR A 333 -2.23 6.89 -16.45
CA TYR A 333 -1.50 7.19 -17.67
C TYR A 333 -1.20 8.69 -17.76
N ARG A 334 -0.18 9.03 -18.54
CA ARG A 334 -0.03 10.37 -19.10
C ARG A 334 -1.07 10.63 -20.21
N GLU A 335 -1.23 11.87 -20.59
CA GLU A 335 -2.15 12.25 -21.67
C GLU A 335 -1.82 11.57 -23.01
N ASN A 336 -0.54 11.35 -23.29
CA ASN A 336 -0.05 10.68 -24.50
C ASN A 336 -0.27 9.16 -24.49
N GLY A 337 -0.81 8.59 -23.41
CA GLY A 337 -1.05 7.16 -23.25
C GLY A 337 0.11 6.37 -22.64
N GLU A 338 1.20 7.02 -22.25
CA GLU A 338 2.28 6.39 -21.52
C GLU A 338 1.80 5.96 -20.12
N GLY A 339 1.99 4.67 -19.80
CA GLY A 339 1.58 4.09 -18.51
C GLY A 339 2.48 4.55 -17.37
N ILE A 340 1.86 4.99 -16.27
CA ILE A 340 2.54 5.34 -15.02
C ILE A 340 2.43 4.19 -14.03
N CYS A 341 1.21 3.66 -13.84
CA CYS A 341 0.92 2.55 -12.94
C CYS A 341 -0.29 1.77 -13.44
N THR A 342 -0.19 0.45 -13.39
CA THR A 342 -1.34 -0.46 -13.50
C THR A 342 -1.43 -1.22 -12.19
N SER A 343 -2.54 -1.04 -11.49
CA SER A 343 -2.83 -1.68 -10.20
C SER A 343 -3.94 -2.70 -10.38
N MET A 344 -3.63 -3.96 -10.07
CA MET A 344 -4.50 -5.10 -10.28
C MET A 344 -5.02 -5.63 -8.94
N PRO A 345 -6.32 -5.97 -8.84
CA PRO A 345 -6.87 -6.60 -7.66
C PRO A 345 -6.37 -8.04 -7.54
N LYS A 346 -6.09 -8.44 -6.32
CA LYS A 346 -5.87 -9.82 -5.93
C LYS A 346 -7.10 -10.33 -5.23
N TYR A 347 -7.78 -11.30 -5.83
CA TYR A 347 -8.89 -12.01 -5.21
C TYR A 347 -8.38 -13.19 -4.40
N GLY A 348 -8.99 -13.42 -3.25
CA GLY A 348 -8.75 -14.62 -2.47
C GLY A 348 -9.38 -15.86 -3.10
N ASN A 349 -8.94 -17.06 -2.68
CA ASN A 349 -9.42 -18.34 -3.18
C ASN A 349 -9.66 -19.39 -2.08
N GLY A 350 -9.57 -18.98 -0.80
CA GLY A 350 -9.76 -19.81 0.39
C GLY A 350 -10.70 -19.18 1.40
N ASP A 351 -10.63 -19.64 2.65
CA ASP A 351 -11.45 -19.14 3.75
C ASP A 351 -10.66 -18.40 4.82
N GLU A 352 -9.31 -18.49 4.78
CA GLU A 352 -8.44 -17.87 5.76
C GLU A 352 -8.31 -16.35 5.57
N PRO A 353 -8.10 -15.58 6.66
CA PRO A 353 -7.90 -14.15 6.61
C PRO A 353 -6.78 -13.74 5.66
N GLY A 354 -7.10 -12.84 4.72
CA GLY A 354 -6.20 -12.38 3.65
C GLY A 354 -6.21 -13.25 2.39
N ASN A 355 -7.06 -14.30 2.33
CA ASN A 355 -7.24 -15.13 1.13
C ASN A 355 -8.70 -15.51 0.90
N GLU A 356 -9.65 -14.72 1.38
CA GLU A 356 -11.07 -15.02 1.32
C GLU A 356 -11.60 -15.01 -0.11
N ALA A 357 -12.16 -16.13 -0.53
CA ALA A 357 -12.70 -16.34 -1.87
C ALA A 357 -13.81 -15.34 -2.22
N GLY A 358 -13.69 -14.71 -3.38
CA GLY A 358 -14.64 -13.72 -3.90
C GLY A 358 -14.44 -12.30 -3.39
N TYR A 359 -13.48 -12.07 -2.47
CA TYR A 359 -13.12 -10.72 -1.99
C TYR A 359 -11.81 -10.25 -2.59
N ILE A 360 -11.69 -8.94 -2.84
CA ILE A 360 -10.39 -8.33 -3.10
C ILE A 360 -9.63 -8.28 -1.77
N VAL A 361 -8.53 -9.02 -1.68
CA VAL A 361 -7.68 -9.13 -0.49
C VAL A 361 -6.39 -8.34 -0.61
N GLY A 362 -6.13 -7.78 -1.77
CA GLY A 362 -4.96 -6.93 -2.04
C GLY A 362 -5.08 -6.23 -3.39
N MET A 363 -4.36 -5.11 -3.52
CA MET A 363 -4.11 -4.39 -4.77
C MET A 363 -2.61 -4.36 -5.03
N SER A 364 -2.21 -4.53 -6.28
CA SER A 364 -0.80 -4.38 -6.63
C SER A 364 -0.37 -2.92 -6.56
N SER A 365 0.81 -2.66 -5.99
CA SER A 365 1.39 -1.32 -5.88
C SER A 365 2.53 -1.14 -6.86
N CYS A 366 2.63 0.06 -7.43
CA CYS A 366 3.70 0.45 -8.32
C CYS A 366 4.77 1.23 -7.55
N TYR A 367 6.01 0.82 -7.73
CA TYR A 367 7.21 1.49 -7.23
C TYR A 367 8.10 1.79 -8.44
N PRO A 368 7.96 2.96 -9.08
CA PRO A 368 8.80 3.29 -10.23
C PRO A 368 10.29 3.25 -9.86
N ALA A 369 11.10 2.54 -10.66
CA ALA A 369 12.55 2.51 -10.44
C ALA A 369 13.16 3.92 -10.57
N ASP A 370 12.67 4.68 -11.54
CA ASP A 370 12.91 6.11 -11.66
C ASP A 370 11.60 6.84 -11.32
N PRO A 371 11.59 7.72 -10.30
CA PRO A 371 10.41 8.48 -9.93
C PRO A 371 9.82 9.25 -11.13
N VAL A 372 8.51 9.12 -11.32
CA VAL A 372 7.83 9.68 -12.50
C VAL A 372 7.57 11.17 -12.29
N LYS A 373 8.26 12.02 -13.03
CA LYS A 373 8.08 13.47 -12.97
C LYS A 373 6.68 13.84 -13.45
N VAL A 374 6.00 14.68 -12.70
CA VAL A 374 4.71 15.31 -13.04
C VAL A 374 4.86 16.83 -12.89
N SER A 375 4.34 17.56 -13.86
CA SER A 375 4.40 19.03 -13.88
C SER A 375 3.03 19.64 -13.58
N TYR A 376 3.04 20.84 -13.00
CA TYR A 376 1.82 21.65 -12.82
C TYR A 376 1.10 21.86 -14.16
N GLY A 377 -0.19 21.60 -14.18
CA GLY A 377 -1.02 21.69 -15.39
C GLY A 377 -0.93 20.46 -16.33
N GLU A 378 -0.08 19.49 -16.01
CA GLU A 378 -0.05 18.22 -16.77
C GLU A 378 -1.33 17.42 -16.53
N THR A 379 -1.88 16.85 -17.60
CA THR A 379 -3.07 16.00 -17.53
C THR A 379 -2.67 14.53 -17.35
N LEU A 380 -3.18 13.92 -16.29
CA LEU A 380 -3.13 12.47 -16.08
C LEU A 380 -4.50 11.87 -16.37
N LYS A 381 -4.50 10.63 -16.86
CA LYS A 381 -5.71 9.86 -17.19
C LYS A 381 -5.84 8.69 -16.25
N LEU A 382 -7.01 8.58 -15.62
CA LEU A 382 -7.44 7.42 -14.85
C LEU A 382 -8.30 6.51 -15.71
N GLU A 383 -8.14 5.22 -15.56
CA GLU A 383 -9.02 4.20 -16.12
C GLU A 383 -9.29 3.13 -15.07
N PHE A 384 -10.56 2.82 -14.85
CA PHE A 384 -10.99 1.75 -13.94
C PHE A 384 -11.94 0.81 -14.65
N ASN A 385 -11.69 -0.48 -14.49
CA ASN A 385 -12.43 -1.55 -15.11
C ASN A 385 -13.15 -2.38 -14.05
N TYR A 386 -14.44 -2.64 -14.27
CA TYR A 386 -15.27 -3.51 -13.45
C TYR A 386 -15.93 -4.58 -14.31
N SER A 387 -16.05 -5.81 -13.78
CA SER A 387 -16.97 -6.77 -14.34
C SER A 387 -18.39 -6.24 -14.20
N ASN A 388 -19.17 -6.29 -15.28
CA ASN A 388 -20.57 -5.93 -15.25
C ASN A 388 -21.49 -7.09 -15.70
N GLU A 389 -21.04 -8.32 -15.49
CA GLU A 389 -21.90 -9.50 -15.60
C GLU A 389 -23.11 -9.39 -14.67
N VAL A 390 -22.88 -8.82 -13.47
CA VAL A 390 -23.91 -8.39 -12.54
C VAL A 390 -23.76 -6.88 -12.29
N GLY A 391 -24.84 -6.23 -11.87
CA GLY A 391 -24.78 -4.82 -11.48
C GLY A 391 -24.07 -4.66 -10.13
N HIS A 392 -23.33 -3.57 -9.97
CA HIS A 392 -22.70 -3.18 -8.70
C HIS A 392 -23.11 -1.77 -8.34
N THR A 393 -23.19 -1.50 -7.04
CA THR A 393 -23.53 -0.18 -6.51
C THR A 393 -22.50 0.25 -5.49
N GLY A 394 -22.30 1.56 -5.35
CA GLY A 394 -21.32 2.10 -4.43
C GLY A 394 -19.88 1.64 -4.71
N VAL A 395 -19.54 1.38 -5.97
CA VAL A 395 -18.17 1.02 -6.33
C VAL A 395 -17.29 2.23 -6.44
N MET A 396 -16.00 2.05 -6.15
CA MET A 396 -14.99 3.12 -6.17
C MET A 396 -13.93 2.87 -7.23
N GLY A 397 -13.33 3.95 -7.72
CA GLY A 397 -12.15 3.93 -8.56
C GLY A 397 -11.20 5.03 -8.12
N LEU A 398 -10.37 4.73 -7.11
CA LEU A 398 -9.44 5.69 -6.53
C LEU A 398 -8.00 5.29 -6.83
N PHE A 399 -7.15 6.29 -7.08
CA PHE A 399 -5.71 6.11 -7.13
C PHE A 399 -5.05 6.88 -6.00
N TYR A 400 -4.32 6.19 -5.14
CA TYR A 400 -3.42 6.77 -4.15
C TYR A 400 -2.04 6.93 -4.76
N ILE A 401 -1.51 8.14 -4.78
CA ILE A 401 -0.16 8.42 -5.24
C ILE A 401 0.62 9.17 -4.15
N PHE A 402 1.89 8.79 -3.96
CA PHE A 402 2.82 9.57 -3.14
C PHE A 402 3.76 10.35 -4.05
N VAL A 403 3.80 11.66 -3.82
CA VAL A 403 4.54 12.60 -4.67
C VAL A 403 5.61 13.29 -3.85
N ALA A 404 6.88 13.03 -4.19
CA ALA A 404 8.02 13.74 -3.65
C ALA A 404 8.21 15.07 -4.38
N GLN A 405 8.59 16.11 -3.66
CA GLN A 405 8.85 17.43 -4.27
C GLN A 405 10.24 17.51 -4.90
N GLN A 406 11.17 16.67 -4.45
CA GLN A 406 12.54 16.64 -4.92
C GLN A 406 13.06 15.20 -4.98
N LEU A 407 14.05 14.99 -5.83
CA LEU A 407 14.80 13.74 -5.87
C LEU A 407 15.98 13.77 -4.89
N PRO A 408 16.49 12.62 -4.48
CA PRO A 408 17.76 12.55 -3.76
C PRO A 408 18.84 13.26 -4.57
N GLU A 409 19.66 14.08 -3.91
CA GLU A 409 20.86 14.63 -4.55
C GLU A 409 21.67 13.47 -5.12
N PRO A 410 22.07 13.54 -6.42
CA PRO A 410 22.99 12.56 -6.94
C PRO A 410 24.22 12.61 -6.05
N ASN A 411 24.56 11.48 -5.42
CA ASN A 411 25.74 11.37 -4.58
C ASN A 411 27.01 11.68 -5.40
N ASN A 412 27.29 12.97 -5.61
CA ASN A 412 28.57 13.46 -6.12
C ASN A 412 29.70 13.28 -5.07
N SER A 413 29.37 12.91 -3.86
CA SER A 413 30.32 12.26 -2.97
C SER A 413 30.38 10.77 -3.36
N LEU A 414 31.02 10.44 -4.47
CA LEU A 414 31.88 9.27 -4.43
C LEU A 414 32.63 9.42 -3.09
N PRO A 415 32.45 8.53 -2.10
CA PRO A 415 33.41 8.49 -1.01
C PRO A 415 34.71 8.41 -1.78
N LYS A 416 35.64 9.39 -1.52
CA LYS A 416 37.00 9.26 -2.04
C LYS A 416 37.31 7.80 -1.79
N LEU A 417 37.22 6.99 -2.86
CA LEU A 417 37.64 5.60 -2.77
C LEU A 417 38.91 5.73 -1.99
N PHE A 418 39.01 5.12 -0.84
CA PHE A 418 40.30 4.93 -0.20
C PHE A 418 41.19 4.63 -1.36
N GLU A 419 42.08 5.53 -1.69
CA GLU A 419 43.16 5.28 -2.62
C GLU A 419 43.87 4.11 -1.95
N VAL A 420 43.42 2.91 -2.28
CA VAL A 420 44.14 1.70 -1.92
C VAL A 420 45.44 1.93 -2.61
N PRO A 421 46.52 2.23 -1.87
CA PRO A 421 47.76 2.64 -2.49
C PRO A 421 48.06 1.57 -3.51
N ALA A 422 48.40 1.95 -4.74
CA ALA A 422 48.61 1.02 -5.86
C ALA A 422 49.49 -0.20 -5.51
N ARG A 423 50.27 -0.08 -4.43
CA ARG A 423 51.05 -1.13 -3.80
C ARG A 423 50.20 -2.30 -3.19
N SER A 424 48.98 -2.05 -2.67
CA SER A 424 48.18 -3.12 -2.07
C SER A 424 47.41 -3.95 -3.10
N LEU A 425 47.02 -3.34 -4.22
CA LEU A 425 46.41 -4.11 -5.33
C LEU A 425 47.44 -5.01 -5.99
N SER A 426 48.71 -4.54 -6.12
CA SER A 426 49.81 -5.37 -6.61
C SER A 426 50.10 -6.53 -5.68
N PHE A 427 49.99 -6.35 -4.37
CA PHE A 427 50.28 -7.40 -3.40
C PHE A 427 49.21 -8.51 -3.43
N LEU A 428 47.95 -8.13 -3.54
CA LEU A 428 46.85 -9.11 -3.66
C LEU A 428 46.88 -9.87 -4.99
N ALA A 429 47.21 -9.18 -6.08
CA ALA A 429 47.40 -9.82 -7.38
C ALA A 429 48.59 -10.78 -7.39
N ILE A 430 49.73 -10.41 -6.79
CA ILE A 430 50.92 -11.27 -6.64
C ILE A 430 50.57 -12.47 -5.74
N LEU A 431 49.85 -12.29 -4.65
CA LEU A 431 49.43 -13.38 -3.78
C LEU A 431 48.51 -14.38 -4.51
N ALA A 432 47.55 -13.87 -5.29
CA ALA A 432 46.69 -14.75 -6.11
C ALA A 432 47.47 -15.54 -7.15
N VAL A 433 48.42 -14.91 -7.86
CA VAL A 433 49.25 -15.56 -8.84
C VAL A 433 50.17 -16.62 -8.18
N THR A 434 50.75 -16.34 -7.01
CA THR A 434 51.60 -17.29 -6.29
C THR A 434 50.83 -18.50 -5.82
N VAL A 435 49.59 -18.34 -5.34
CA VAL A 435 48.72 -19.47 -4.94
C VAL A 435 48.37 -20.33 -6.15
N VAL A 436 48.05 -19.75 -7.30
CA VAL A 436 47.77 -20.51 -8.53
C VAL A 436 48.99 -21.27 -9.02
N VAL A 437 50.17 -20.63 -9.03
CA VAL A 437 51.44 -21.32 -9.43
C VAL A 437 51.77 -22.46 -8.48
N ALA A 438 51.64 -22.27 -7.17
CA ALA A 438 51.86 -23.34 -6.18
C ALA A 438 50.93 -24.53 -6.40
N PHE A 439 49.66 -24.27 -6.74
CA PHE A 439 48.69 -25.33 -7.01
C PHE A 439 49.01 -26.11 -8.29
N VAL A 440 49.42 -25.41 -9.35
CA VAL A 440 49.86 -26.05 -10.60
C VAL A 440 51.09 -26.93 -10.39
N VAL A 441 52.07 -26.46 -9.62
CA VAL A 441 53.29 -27.22 -9.29
C VAL A 441 52.92 -28.49 -8.47
N LEU A 442 52.00 -28.35 -7.54
CA LEU A 442 51.53 -29.49 -6.72
C LEU A 442 50.84 -30.55 -7.56
N ILE A 443 50.00 -30.14 -8.50
CA ILE A 443 49.34 -31.06 -9.46
C ILE A 443 50.37 -31.74 -10.35
N ALA A 444 51.33 -30.98 -10.89
CA ALA A 444 52.40 -31.54 -11.71
C ALA A 444 53.26 -32.56 -10.94
N ALA A 445 53.59 -32.26 -9.69
CA ALA A 445 54.33 -33.20 -8.82
C ALA A 445 53.54 -34.49 -8.50
N VAL A 446 52.22 -34.38 -8.31
CA VAL A 446 51.37 -35.58 -8.09
C VAL A 446 51.29 -36.42 -9.37
N ILE A 447 51.13 -35.77 -10.53
CA ILE A 447 51.12 -36.49 -11.82
C ILE A 447 52.46 -37.18 -12.06
N TYR A 448 53.59 -36.49 -11.85
CA TYR A 448 54.94 -37.04 -12.00
C TYR A 448 55.20 -38.23 -11.06
N ARG A 449 54.77 -38.14 -9.79
CA ARG A 449 54.86 -39.26 -8.86
C ARG A 449 54.01 -40.44 -9.28
N ARG A 450 52.84 -40.24 -9.85
CA ARG A 450 51.98 -41.31 -10.37
C ARG A 450 52.61 -42.02 -11.59
N GLN A 451 53.16 -41.25 -12.53
CA GLN A 451 53.85 -41.82 -13.68
C GLN A 451 55.06 -42.66 -13.29
N ASN A 452 55.90 -42.18 -12.35
CA ASN A 452 57.04 -42.94 -11.87
C ASN A 452 56.64 -44.20 -11.04
N GLN A 453 55.41 -44.24 -10.46
CA GLN A 453 54.91 -45.45 -9.83
C GLN A 453 54.42 -46.50 -10.86
N GLU A 454 53.85 -46.05 -11.98
CA GLU A 454 53.41 -46.93 -13.06
C GLU A 454 54.62 -47.54 -13.81
N ASP A 455 55.68 -46.78 -14.04
CA ASP A 455 56.91 -47.26 -14.65
C ASP A 455 57.68 -48.23 -13.74
N GLY A 456 57.57 -48.04 -12.41
CA GLY A 456 58.17 -48.98 -11.43
C GLY A 456 57.45 -50.34 -11.34
N TYR A 457 56.18 -50.41 -11.72
CA TYR A 457 55.40 -51.65 -11.71
C TYR A 457 55.61 -52.54 -12.97
N GLN A 458 56.01 -51.90 -14.10
CA GLN A 458 56.32 -52.66 -15.35
C GLN A 458 57.69 -53.36 -15.35
N SER A 459 58.62 -52.97 -14.48
CA SER A 459 59.95 -53.55 -14.40
C SER A 459 60.04 -54.80 -13.53
N LEU A 460 58.94 -55.28 -12.91
CA LEU A 460 58.93 -56.51 -12.07
C LEU A 460 58.08 -57.63 -12.67
N SER A 461 57.74 -57.60 -13.93
CA SER A 461 56.97 -58.59 -14.66
C SER A 461 57.66 -59.10 -15.93
N THR A 462 59.04 -59.27 -15.90
CA THR A 462 59.80 -60.01 -16.88
C THR A 462 60.64 -61.06 -16.18
#